data_21babe2a9eed02817598b36d9cafc802
#
_entry.id   21babe2a9eed02817598b36d9cafc802
#
_cell.length_a   1.000
_cell.length_b   1.000
_cell.length_c   1.000
_cell.angle_alpha   90.00
_cell.angle_beta   90.00
_cell.angle_gamma   90.00
#
_symmetry.space_group_name_H-M   'P 1'
#
loop_
_entity.id
_entity.type
_entity.pdbx_description
1 polymer ?
#
loop_
_entity_poly.entity_id
_entity_poly.type
_entity_poly.pdbx_seq_one_letter_code
_entity_poly.pdbx_strand_id
1 'polypeptide(L)'
;MDIGTPLSSLSTKVMLLGAGELGKEVIISLQRLGVEVIAVDRYQNAPGHQVAHRAYVIDMTNEKQLREIIQKEKPHYIVPEIEAINTNLLSEIDSKGYSKIIP
;
A
#
# COMPACT_ATOMS: atom_id res chain seq x y z
N MET A 1 -11.86 -14.36 7.68
CA MET A 1 -11.99 -13.02 7.12
C MET A 1 -12.49 -13.08 5.68
N ASP A 2 -13.53 -12.35 5.38
CA ASP A 2 -13.99 -12.21 4.01
C ASP A 2 -13.12 -11.20 3.29
N ILE A 3 -12.56 -11.59 2.15
CA ILE A 3 -11.67 -10.71 1.41
C ILE A 3 -12.46 -9.69 0.58
N GLY A 4 -13.62 -10.07 0.10
CA GLY A 4 -14.40 -9.20 -0.77
C GLY A 4 -13.90 -9.20 -2.21
N THR A 5 -14.44 -8.31 -3.00
CA THR A 5 -14.11 -8.19 -4.43
C THR A 5 -13.30 -6.92 -4.69
N PRO A 6 -12.14 -7.00 -5.38
CA PRO A 6 -11.38 -5.80 -5.72
C PRO A 6 -12.24 -4.77 -6.45
N LEU A 7 -11.93 -3.50 -6.23
CA LEU A 7 -12.60 -2.36 -6.84
C LEU A 7 -14.07 -2.22 -6.45
N SER A 8 -14.48 -2.87 -5.36
CA SER A 8 -15.83 -2.72 -4.79
C SER A 8 -15.74 -2.13 -3.39
N SER A 9 -16.89 -1.74 -2.82
CA SER A 9 -16.95 -1.22 -1.47
C SER A 9 -16.61 -2.27 -0.40
N LEU A 10 -16.64 -3.55 -0.78
CA LEU A 10 -16.35 -4.68 0.12
C LEU A 10 -14.91 -5.19 -0.01
N SER A 11 -14.07 -4.54 -0.82
CA SER A 11 -12.71 -5.00 -1.06
C SER A 11 -11.85 -4.94 0.19
N THR A 12 -10.94 -5.91 0.33
CA THR A 12 -9.82 -5.80 1.24
C THR A 12 -8.70 -5.09 0.51
N LYS A 13 -8.23 -3.97 1.07
CA LYS A 13 -7.20 -3.13 0.44
C LYS A 13 -5.87 -3.29 1.14
N VAL A 14 -4.83 -3.51 0.36
CA VAL A 14 -3.45 -3.56 0.83
C VAL A 14 -2.65 -2.47 0.10
N MET A 15 -1.97 -1.64 0.85
CA MET A 15 -1.06 -0.63 0.30
C MET A 15 0.37 -1.11 0.47
N LEU A 16 1.09 -1.21 -0.64
CA LEU A 16 2.48 -1.61 -0.65
C LEU A 16 3.37 -0.38 -0.78
N LEU A 17 4.24 -0.16 0.18
CA LEU A 17 5.18 0.98 0.18
C LEU A 17 6.53 0.50 -0.34
N GLY A 18 6.78 0.77 -1.60
CA GLY A 18 7.86 0.22 -2.40
C GLY A 18 7.30 -0.77 -3.42
N ALA A 19 7.60 -0.56 -4.69
CA ALA A 19 6.98 -1.32 -5.79
C ALA A 19 8.02 -1.78 -6.82
N GLY A 20 9.20 -2.20 -6.35
CA GLY A 20 10.23 -2.79 -7.20
C GLY A 20 9.87 -4.19 -7.66
N GLU A 21 10.86 -4.96 -8.13
CA GLU A 21 10.63 -6.31 -8.67
C GLU A 21 10.04 -7.26 -7.63
N LEU A 22 10.55 -7.22 -6.40
CA LEU A 22 9.98 -8.04 -5.33
C LEU A 22 8.58 -7.58 -4.98
N GLY A 23 8.35 -6.28 -4.93
CA GLY A 23 7.02 -5.72 -4.69
C GLY A 23 6.02 -6.16 -5.75
N LYS A 24 6.44 -6.21 -7.02
CA LYS A 24 5.60 -6.69 -8.10
C LYS A 24 5.13 -8.12 -7.86
N GLU A 25 6.04 -9.00 -7.42
CA GLU A 25 5.68 -10.39 -7.14
C GLU A 25 4.68 -10.48 -5.97
N VAL A 26 4.85 -9.67 -4.93
CA VAL A 26 3.91 -9.61 -3.81
C VAL A 26 2.53 -9.14 -4.30
N ILE A 27 2.48 -8.11 -5.14
CA ILE A 27 1.22 -7.60 -5.69
C ILE A 27 0.48 -8.69 -6.46
N ILE A 28 1.18 -9.40 -7.33
CA ILE A 28 0.57 -10.48 -8.13
C ILE A 28 0.00 -11.57 -7.21
N SER A 29 0.74 -11.96 -6.19
CA SER A 29 0.29 -12.96 -5.23
C SER A 29 -0.97 -12.51 -4.48
N LEU A 30 -1.03 -11.25 -4.05
CA LEU A 30 -2.20 -10.68 -3.37
C LEU A 30 -3.40 -10.64 -4.31
N GLN A 31 -3.20 -10.28 -5.57
CA GLN A 31 -4.29 -10.23 -6.54
C GLN A 31 -4.88 -11.61 -6.83
N ARG A 32 -4.05 -12.65 -6.79
CA ARG A 32 -4.54 -14.04 -6.91
C ARG A 32 -5.47 -14.42 -5.77
N LEU A 33 -5.35 -13.77 -4.62
CA LEU A 33 -6.23 -13.98 -3.46
C LEU A 33 -7.46 -13.07 -3.50
N GLY A 34 -7.61 -12.23 -4.52
CA GLY A 34 -8.73 -11.30 -4.62
C GLY A 34 -8.56 -10.02 -3.82
N VAL A 35 -7.34 -9.65 -3.47
CA VAL A 35 -7.04 -8.44 -2.71
C VAL A 35 -6.86 -7.26 -3.66
N GLU A 36 -7.42 -6.10 -3.30
CA GLU A 36 -7.20 -4.86 -4.03
C GLU A 36 -5.88 -4.23 -3.56
N VAL A 37 -4.96 -3.96 -4.49
CA VAL A 37 -3.61 -3.53 -4.16
C VAL A 37 -3.34 -2.12 -4.67
N ILE A 38 -2.82 -1.28 -3.78
CA ILE A 38 -2.34 0.06 -4.08
C ILE A 38 -0.82 0.04 -3.96
N ALA A 39 -0.12 0.40 -5.02
CA ALA A 39 1.34 0.42 -5.05
C ALA A 39 1.86 1.86 -4.95
N VAL A 40 2.81 2.09 -4.06
CA VAL A 40 3.39 3.41 -3.83
C VAL A 40 4.89 3.32 -4.00
N ASP A 41 5.46 4.22 -4.78
CA ASP A 41 6.91 4.35 -4.89
C ASP A 41 7.27 5.80 -5.20
N ARG A 42 8.56 6.10 -5.21
CA ARG A 42 9.08 7.45 -5.42
C ARG A 42 9.31 7.79 -6.89
N TYR A 43 9.16 6.84 -7.80
CA TYR A 43 9.34 7.09 -9.24
C TYR A 43 8.23 6.44 -10.04
N GLN A 44 7.98 7.01 -11.23
CA GLN A 44 6.92 6.53 -12.12
C GLN A 44 7.28 5.19 -12.75
N ASN A 45 6.24 4.41 -13.00
CA ASN A 45 6.35 3.13 -13.72
C ASN A 45 7.29 2.14 -13.03
N ALA A 46 7.38 2.18 -11.70
CA ALA A 46 8.03 1.13 -10.94
C ALA A 46 7.39 -0.23 -11.31
N PRO A 47 8.13 -1.34 -11.26
CA PRO A 47 7.59 -2.64 -11.67
C PRO A 47 6.23 -2.97 -11.07
N GLY A 48 6.05 -2.73 -9.78
CA GLY A 48 4.76 -2.98 -9.10
C GLY A 48 3.66 -2.05 -9.56
N HIS A 49 3.97 -0.83 -9.98
CA HIS A 49 2.97 0.12 -10.51
C HIS A 49 2.28 -0.41 -11.76
N GLN A 50 2.96 -1.24 -12.52
CA GLN A 50 2.43 -1.76 -13.78
C GLN A 50 1.35 -2.81 -13.57
N VAL A 51 1.28 -3.40 -12.39
CA VAL A 51 0.35 -4.50 -12.11
C VAL A 51 -0.64 -4.19 -10.98
N ALA A 52 -0.46 -3.12 -10.25
CA ALA A 52 -1.37 -2.75 -9.16
C ALA A 52 -2.70 -2.20 -9.69
N HIS A 53 -3.74 -2.23 -8.85
CA HIS A 53 -5.02 -1.61 -9.19
C HIS A 53 -4.90 -0.10 -9.26
N ARG A 54 -4.11 0.50 -8.35
CA ARG A 54 -3.79 1.92 -8.36
C ARG A 54 -2.33 2.12 -7.98
N ALA A 55 -1.74 3.21 -8.48
CA ALA A 55 -0.35 3.53 -8.24
C ALA A 55 -0.19 4.99 -7.86
N TYR A 56 0.69 5.26 -6.91
CA TYR A 56 1.03 6.61 -6.46
C TYR A 56 2.54 6.82 -6.50
N VAL A 57 2.93 8.02 -6.90
CA VAL A 57 4.33 8.45 -6.90
C VAL A 57 4.47 9.57 -5.89
N ILE A 58 5.10 9.28 -4.77
CA ILE A 58 5.31 10.25 -3.69
C ILE A 58 6.68 10.04 -3.05
N ASP A 59 7.09 11.02 -2.25
CA ASP A 59 8.20 10.84 -1.32
C ASP A 59 7.64 10.23 -0.02
N MET A 60 7.90 8.96 0.21
CA MET A 60 7.38 8.23 1.36
C MET A 60 8.02 8.64 2.69
N THR A 61 9.11 9.42 2.65
CA THR A 61 9.68 10.03 3.87
C THR A 61 8.92 11.30 4.26
N ASN A 62 8.15 11.88 3.33
CA ASN A 62 7.37 13.08 3.58
C ASN A 62 6.06 12.70 4.27
N GLU A 63 5.92 13.15 5.53
CA GLU A 63 4.77 12.80 6.36
C GLU A 63 3.45 13.23 5.71
N LYS A 64 3.39 14.45 5.19
CA LYS A 64 2.17 14.98 4.59
C LYS A 64 1.72 14.18 3.38
N GLN A 65 2.64 13.90 2.45
CA GLN A 65 2.32 13.15 1.24
C GLN A 65 1.85 11.73 1.58
N LEU A 66 2.55 11.06 2.49
CA LEU A 66 2.18 9.71 2.88
C LEU A 66 0.85 9.68 3.61
N ARG A 67 0.61 10.61 4.53
CA ARG A 67 -0.65 10.70 5.26
C ARG A 67 -1.83 10.93 4.31
N GLU A 68 -1.67 11.79 3.32
CA GLU A 68 -2.74 12.11 2.38
C GLU A 68 -3.21 10.87 1.60
N ILE A 69 -2.29 10.06 1.08
CA ILE A 69 -2.70 8.87 0.33
C ILE A 69 -3.27 7.78 1.23
N ILE A 70 -2.76 7.64 2.45
CA ILE A 70 -3.31 6.67 3.41
C ILE A 70 -4.74 7.08 3.79
N GLN A 71 -4.99 8.36 4.03
CA GLN A 71 -6.33 8.84 4.36
C GLN A 71 -7.29 8.72 3.18
N LYS A 72 -6.80 8.93 1.96
CA LYS A 72 -7.61 8.79 0.75
C LYS A 72 -7.99 7.34 0.48
N GLU A 73 -7.04 6.43 0.57
CA GLU A 73 -7.25 5.04 0.22
C GLU A 73 -7.83 4.20 1.36
N LYS A 74 -7.53 4.56 2.60
CA LYS A 74 -7.97 3.82 3.80
C LYS A 74 -7.68 2.33 3.69
N PRO A 75 -6.40 1.94 3.46
CA PRO A 75 -6.08 0.52 3.33
C PRO A 75 -6.29 -0.20 4.65
N HIS A 76 -6.65 -1.47 4.58
CA HIS A 76 -6.75 -2.33 5.76
C HIS A 76 -5.35 -2.71 6.27
N TYR A 77 -4.42 -2.92 5.34
CA TYR A 77 -3.05 -3.33 5.64
C TYR A 77 -2.07 -2.47 4.85
N ILE A 78 -0.95 -2.15 5.49
CA ILE A 78 0.16 -1.43 4.85
C ILE A 78 1.41 -2.29 4.98
N VAL A 79 2.06 -2.59 3.87
CA VAL A 79 3.26 -3.43 3.82
C VAL A 79 4.45 -2.59 3.38
N PRO A 80 5.35 -2.22 4.31
CA PRO A 80 6.57 -1.50 3.94
C PRO A 80 7.60 -2.48 3.36
N GLU A 81 8.02 -2.22 2.13
CA GLU A 81 8.99 -3.04 1.40
C GLU A 81 10.35 -2.37 1.25
N ILE A 82 10.44 -1.08 1.59
CA ILE A 82 11.70 -0.32 1.54
C ILE A 82 11.90 0.40 2.86
N GLU A 83 13.13 0.88 3.09
CA GLU A 83 13.46 1.55 4.37
C GLU A 83 13.18 3.05 4.35
N ALA A 84 13.18 3.68 3.18
CA ALA A 84 13.01 5.13 3.05
C ALA A 84 11.53 5.53 3.19
N ILE A 85 10.98 5.34 4.39
CA ILE A 85 9.58 5.59 4.72
C ILE A 85 9.51 6.33 6.06
N ASN A 86 8.49 7.18 6.22
CA ASN A 86 8.23 7.85 7.50
C ASN A 86 7.64 6.84 8.50
N THR A 87 8.51 6.22 9.28
CA THR A 87 8.13 5.17 10.23
C THR A 87 7.33 5.71 11.41
N ASN A 88 7.52 6.97 11.78
CA ASN A 88 6.75 7.59 12.87
C ASN A 88 5.27 7.68 12.50
N LEU A 89 4.98 8.05 11.26
CA LEU A 89 3.60 8.09 10.76
C LEU A 89 2.98 6.70 10.77
N LEU A 90 3.71 5.69 10.32
CA LEU A 90 3.19 4.32 10.29
C LEU A 90 2.89 3.83 11.71
N SER A 91 3.75 4.13 12.68
CA SER A 91 3.50 3.78 14.07
C SER A 91 2.25 4.45 14.62
N GLU A 92 2.03 5.71 14.27
CA GLU A 92 0.81 6.43 14.66
C GLU A 92 -0.44 5.76 14.09
N ILE A 93 -0.41 5.44 12.80
CA ILE A 93 -1.55 4.84 12.12
C ILE A 93 -1.88 3.46 12.69
N ASP A 94 -0.87 2.66 12.96
CA ASP A 94 -1.05 1.34 13.56
C ASP A 94 -1.62 1.45 14.98
N SER A 95 -1.08 2.34 15.80
CA SER A 95 -1.53 2.50 17.18
C SER A 95 -2.97 3.03 17.28
N LYS A 96 -3.41 3.81 16.30
CA LYS A 96 -4.79 4.32 16.24
C LYS A 96 -5.77 3.35 15.57
N GLY A 97 -5.28 2.24 15.05
CA GLY A 97 -6.11 1.22 14.42
C GLY A 97 -6.67 1.60 13.06
N TYR A 98 -6.11 2.60 12.39
CA TYR A 98 -6.58 3.02 11.06
C TYR A 98 -6.20 2.00 9.99
N SER A 99 -5.01 1.45 10.07
CA SER A 99 -4.52 0.39 9.20
C SER A 99 -3.55 -0.47 9.99
N LYS A 100 -3.45 -1.74 9.65
CA LYS A 100 -2.48 -2.62 10.29
C LYS A 100 -1.19 -2.64 9.48
N ILE A 101 -0.07 -2.35 10.14
CA ILE A 101 1.24 -2.38 9.50
C ILE A 101 1.80 -3.80 9.58
N ILE A 102 2.15 -4.35 8.42
CA ILE A 102 2.73 -5.69 8.30
C ILE A 102 4.23 -5.52 8.06
N PRO A 103 5.08 -5.95 9.00
CA PRO A 103 6.52 -5.82 8.85
C PRO A 103 7.09 -6.72 7.77
#